data_2cb8a632a5edc9584467ff7d61459c55
#
_entry.id   2cb8a632a5edc9584467ff7d61459c55
#
_cell.length_a   1.000
_cell.length_b   1.000
_cell.length_c   1.000
_cell.angle_alpha   90.00
_cell.angle_beta   90.00
_cell.angle_gamma   90.00
#
_symmetry.space_group_name_H-M   'P 1'
#
loop_
_entity.id
_entity.type
_entity.pdbx_description
1 polymer ?
#
loop_
_entity_poly.entity_id
_entity_poly.type
_entity_poly.pdbx_seq_one_letter_code
_entity_poly.pdbx_strand_id
1 'polypeptide(L)' 'MPGITLDDLDLRILAILQDDASVSNLQLAERALSSPPTCMRRVRRLTEAGVIRRQV' A
#
# COMPACT_ATOMS: atom_id res chain seq x y z
N MET A 1 -8.81 18.09 2.62
CA MET A 1 -9.18 16.70 2.97
C MET A 1 -9.18 15.81 1.73
N PRO A 2 -8.30 14.87 1.66
CA PRO A 2 -8.31 13.98 0.51
C PRO A 2 -9.59 13.13 0.54
N GLY A 3 -10.34 13.15 -0.50
CA GLY A 3 -11.56 12.36 -0.57
C GLY A 3 -11.31 10.90 -0.87
N ILE A 4 -10.31 10.29 -0.23
CA ILE A 4 -9.96 8.92 -0.50
C ILE A 4 -10.64 7.98 0.48
N THR A 5 -11.30 6.97 -0.05
CA THR A 5 -11.89 5.92 0.75
C THR A 5 -10.93 4.74 0.80
N LEU A 6 -10.62 4.28 2.00
CA LEU A 6 -9.73 3.15 2.21
C LEU A 6 -10.54 1.88 2.31
N ASP A 7 -10.22 0.88 1.50
CA ASP A 7 -10.86 -0.43 1.60
C ASP A 7 -9.96 -1.40 2.37
N ASP A 8 -10.39 -2.66 2.49
CA ASP A 8 -9.66 -3.66 3.25
C ASP A 8 -8.24 -3.85 2.74
N LEU A 9 -8.06 -3.83 1.42
CA LEU A 9 -6.74 -3.99 0.83
C LEU A 9 -5.84 -2.82 1.20
N ASP A 10 -6.36 -1.59 1.12
CA ASP A 10 -5.59 -0.40 1.50
C ASP A 10 -5.14 -0.47 2.95
N LEU A 11 -6.05 -0.86 3.84
CA LEU A 11 -5.74 -0.95 5.27
C LEU A 11 -4.71 -2.04 5.54
N ARG A 12 -4.78 -3.15 4.82
CA ARG A 12 -3.82 -4.23 4.94
C ARG A 12 -2.43 -3.79 4.49
N ILE A 13 -2.37 -3.08 3.36
CA ILE A 13 -1.12 -2.52 2.86
C ILE A 13 -0.50 -1.56 3.87
N LEU A 14 -1.31 -0.68 4.44
CA LEU A 14 -0.84 0.28 5.44
C LEU A 14 -0.30 -0.42 6.67
N ALA A 15 -0.97 -1.45 7.14
CA ALA A 15 -0.53 -2.21 8.31
C ALA A 15 0.83 -2.89 8.05
N ILE A 16 1.00 -3.47 6.87
CA ILE A 16 2.25 -4.13 6.51
C ILE A 16 3.40 -3.11 6.45
N LEU A 17 3.15 -1.95 5.85
CA LEU A 17 4.17 -0.92 5.72
C LEU A 17 4.53 -0.30 7.07
N GLN A 18 3.61 -0.26 8.02
CA GLN A 18 3.92 0.17 9.38
C GLN A 18 4.82 -0.82 10.11
N ASP A 19 4.63 -2.10 9.81
CA ASP A 19 5.43 -3.17 10.41
C ASP A 19 6.83 -3.22 9.78
N ASP A 20 6.90 -3.09 8.45
CA ASP A 20 8.16 -3.17 7.71
C ASP A 20 8.11 -2.22 6.50
N ALA A 21 8.64 -1.02 6.68
CA ALA A 21 8.64 -0.02 5.61
C ALA A 21 9.58 -0.37 4.46
N SER A 22 10.48 -1.33 4.66
CA SER A 22 11.46 -1.74 3.64
C SER A 22 11.01 -2.93 2.82
N VAL A 23 9.82 -3.45 3.06
CA VAL A 23 9.30 -4.60 2.32
C VAL A 23 9.24 -4.30 0.81
N SER A 24 9.65 -5.27 -0.01
CA SER A 24 9.60 -5.11 -1.46
C SER A 24 8.15 -5.13 -1.96
N ASN A 25 7.95 -4.60 -3.17
CA ASN A 25 6.61 -4.60 -3.77
C ASN A 25 6.05 -6.02 -3.91
N LEU A 26 6.90 -6.97 -4.29
CA LEU A 26 6.47 -8.36 -4.43
C LEU A 26 6.07 -8.95 -3.08
N GLN A 27 6.90 -8.74 -2.06
CA GLN A 27 6.59 -9.22 -0.72
C GLN A 27 5.36 -8.56 -0.15
N LEU A 28 5.19 -7.26 -0.41
CA LEU A 28 4.01 -6.53 0.03
C LEU A 28 2.75 -7.14 -0.57
N ALA A 29 2.77 -7.42 -1.87
CA ALA A 29 1.63 -8.03 -2.55
C ALA A 29 1.31 -9.40 -1.95
N GLU A 30 2.31 -10.22 -1.70
CA GLU A 30 2.11 -11.53 -1.11
C GLU A 30 1.50 -11.43 0.29
N ARG A 31 2.02 -10.54 1.12
CA ARG A 31 1.52 -10.36 2.48
C ARG A 31 0.12 -9.75 2.50
N ALA A 32 -0.18 -8.91 1.50
CA ALA A 32 -1.51 -8.29 1.37
C ALA A 32 -2.51 -9.21 0.67
N LEU A 33 -2.10 -10.40 0.25
CA LEU A 33 -2.94 -11.36 -0.46
C LEU A 33 -3.51 -10.77 -1.74
N SER A 34 -2.66 -10.07 -2.49
CA SER A 34 -3.04 -9.37 -3.71
C SER A 34 -2.01 -9.65 -4.80
N SER A 35 -2.40 -9.41 -6.06
CA SER A 35 -1.44 -9.52 -7.15
C SER A 35 -0.49 -8.32 -7.12
N PRO A 36 0.77 -8.47 -7.59
CA PRO A 36 1.71 -7.35 -7.62
C PRO A 36 1.20 -6.12 -8.36
N PRO A 37 0.59 -6.23 -9.56
CA PRO A 37 0.08 -5.04 -10.24
C PRO A 37 -1.02 -4.32 -9.45
N THR A 38 -1.92 -5.05 -8.83
CA THR A 38 -3.00 -4.47 -8.04
C THR A 38 -2.43 -3.78 -6.80
N CYS A 39 -1.49 -4.44 -6.13
CA CYS A 39 -0.85 -3.89 -4.93
C CYS A 39 -0.10 -2.60 -5.26
N MET A 40 0.66 -2.59 -6.35
CA MET A 40 1.41 -1.41 -6.76
C MET A 40 0.49 -0.25 -7.10
N ARG A 41 -0.64 -0.52 -7.74
CA ARG A 41 -1.62 0.51 -8.05
C ARG A 41 -2.17 1.15 -6.78
N ARG A 42 -2.45 0.33 -5.77
CA ARG A 42 -2.95 0.84 -4.49
C ARG A 42 -1.90 1.63 -3.75
N VAL A 43 -0.67 1.15 -3.72
CA VAL A 43 0.44 1.87 -3.08
C VAL A 43 0.61 3.23 -3.74
N ARG A 44 0.58 3.30 -5.06
CA ARG A 44 0.71 4.55 -5.79
C ARG A 44 -0.42 5.51 -5.43
N ARG A 45 -1.65 5.01 -5.41
CA ARG A 45 -2.81 5.81 -5.04
C ARG A 45 -2.69 6.38 -3.64
N LEU A 46 -2.26 5.54 -2.69
CA LEU A 46 -2.09 5.96 -1.30
C LEU A 46 -0.96 6.99 -1.16
N THR A 47 0.10 6.81 -1.93
CA THR A 47 1.22 7.75 -1.94
C THR A 47 0.80 9.10 -2.51
N GLU A 48 0.09 9.09 -3.63
CA GLU A 48 -0.39 10.33 -4.26
C GLU A 48 -1.38 11.07 -3.39
N ALA A 49 -2.17 10.34 -2.60
CA ALA A 49 -3.12 10.93 -1.67
C ALA A 49 -2.47 11.42 -0.38
N GLY A 50 -1.16 11.19 -0.20
CA GLY A 50 -0.46 11.62 1.00
C GLY A 50 -0.68 10.72 2.21
N VAL A 51 -1.28 9.55 2.02
CA VAL A 51 -1.54 8.62 3.11
C VAL A 51 -0.26 7.91 3.54
N ILE A 52 0.61 7.59 2.59
CA ILE A 52 1.90 6.97 2.88
C ILE A 52 3.02 7.74 2.19
N ARG A 53 4.22 7.63 2.76
CA ARG A 53 5.43 8.23 2.19
C ARG A 53 6.42 7.13 1.87
N ARG A 54 6.13 6.38 0.84
CA ARG A 54 7.03 5.33 0.43
C ARG A 54 7.97 5.84 -0.65
N GLN A 55 9.27 5.75 -0.38
CA GLN A 55 10.30 6.06 -1.38
C GLN A 55 10.68 4.77 -2.08
N VAL A 56 10.77 4.85 -3.37
CA VAL A 56 11.14 3.72 -4.22
C VAL A 56 12.56 3.91 -4.72
#